data_4bf7af311bb0b095ff1fdf4cf046114d
#
_entry.id   4bf7af311bb0b095ff1fdf4cf046114d
#
_cell.length_a   1.000
_cell.length_b   1.000
_cell.length_c   1.000
_cell.angle_alpha   90.00
_cell.angle_beta   90.00
_cell.angle_gamma   90.00
#
_symmetry.space_group_name_H-M   'P 1'
#
loop_
_entity.id
_entity.type
_entity.pdbx_description
1 polymer ?
#
loop_
_entity_poly.entity_id
_entity_poly.type
_entity_poly.pdbx_seq_one_letter_code
_entity_poly.pdbx_strand_id
1 'polypeptide(L)'
;MRALFLKDAETAPAIQTVEDSAAGAADAVVSLRAAGLNHRELWIAKGQYPGMTLPATLGADGAGVVETVGSDGDQALSGQEVVLYPGLGWGDDLRFPSAGFGLLGMPGPGNIAESIAVPADNLFPKPTHLDFAQAAALPLAGLTAWRGLTTKAGLREGEALL
;
A
#
# COMPACT_ATOMS: atom_id res chain seq x y z
N MET A 1 2.29 -6.88 16.70
CA MET A 1 1.00 -6.47 16.12
C MET A 1 0.25 -7.65 15.52
N ARG A 2 -1.07 -7.55 15.34
CA ARG A 2 -1.85 -8.55 14.58
C ARG A 2 -1.85 -8.19 13.10
N ALA A 3 -1.74 -9.21 12.22
CA ALA A 3 -1.75 -9.01 10.78
C ALA A 3 -2.36 -10.22 10.07
N LEU A 4 -2.89 -10.01 8.85
CA LEU A 4 -3.25 -11.11 7.96
C LEU A 4 -1.97 -11.63 7.31
N PHE A 5 -1.54 -12.80 7.75
CA PHE A 5 -0.24 -13.38 7.44
C PHE A 5 -0.39 -14.66 6.62
N LEU A 6 0.41 -14.76 5.56
CA LEU A 6 0.56 -15.96 4.74
C LEU A 6 1.95 -16.56 4.99
N LYS A 7 1.96 -17.73 5.61
CA LYS A 7 3.20 -18.43 5.99
C LYS A 7 3.90 -19.05 4.78
N ASP A 8 3.14 -19.76 3.98
CA ASP A 8 3.58 -20.51 2.80
C ASP A 8 2.46 -20.61 1.76
N ALA A 9 2.74 -21.17 0.59
CA ALA A 9 1.76 -21.28 -0.50
C ALA A 9 0.72 -22.40 -0.31
N GLU A 10 0.88 -23.24 0.71
CA GLU A 10 0.02 -24.40 0.98
C GLU A 10 -1.03 -24.11 2.07
N THR A 11 -0.79 -23.08 2.88
CA THR A 11 -1.68 -22.69 3.99
C THR A 11 -2.53 -21.48 3.62
N ALA A 12 -3.76 -21.44 4.15
CA ALA A 12 -4.60 -20.24 4.01
C ALA A 12 -4.04 -19.07 4.83
N PRO A 13 -4.18 -17.83 4.35
CA PRO A 13 -3.86 -16.66 5.16
C PRO A 13 -4.67 -16.65 6.46
N ALA A 14 -4.04 -16.27 7.56
CA ALA A 14 -4.68 -16.22 8.88
C ALA A 14 -4.22 -14.98 9.66
N ILE A 15 -5.07 -14.51 10.57
CA ILE A 15 -4.67 -13.47 11.52
C ILE A 15 -3.68 -14.08 12.51
N GLN A 16 -2.49 -13.50 12.56
CA GLN A 16 -1.41 -13.93 13.46
C GLN A 16 -0.79 -12.72 14.15
N THR A 17 -0.13 -12.97 15.26
CA THR A 17 0.77 -12.00 15.88
C THR A 17 2.12 -12.08 15.18
N VAL A 18 2.54 -10.96 14.62
CA VAL A 18 3.84 -10.78 13.95
C VAL A 18 4.63 -9.69 14.66
N GLU A 19 5.93 -9.62 14.41
CA GLU A 19 6.75 -8.51 14.89
C GLU A 19 6.26 -7.18 14.31
N ASP A 20 6.42 -6.11 15.07
CA ASP A 20 6.09 -4.78 14.59
C ASP A 20 7.09 -4.37 13.49
N SER A 21 6.60 -3.62 12.50
CA SER A 21 7.47 -3.12 11.44
C SER A 21 8.49 -2.14 12.02
N ALA A 22 9.77 -2.42 11.81
CA ALA A 22 10.85 -1.49 12.17
C ALA A 22 10.85 -0.33 11.18
N ALA A 23 10.76 0.90 11.69
CA ALA A 23 10.87 2.11 10.88
C ALA A 23 12.33 2.53 10.74
N GLY A 24 12.76 2.82 9.52
CA GLY A 24 14.01 3.50 9.23
C GLY A 24 13.93 5.02 9.48
N ALA A 25 15.06 5.71 9.29
CA ALA A 25 15.14 7.16 9.53
C ALA A 25 14.20 7.99 8.61
N ALA A 26 13.98 7.53 7.38
CA ALA A 26 13.10 8.18 6.41
C ALA A 26 11.66 7.63 6.39
N ASP A 27 11.33 6.67 7.27
CA ASP A 27 10.03 6.04 7.33
C ASP A 27 9.10 6.74 8.31
N ALA A 28 7.81 6.45 8.17
CA ALA A 28 6.80 6.75 9.17
C ALA A 28 6.02 5.47 9.53
N VAL A 29 5.60 5.37 10.79
CA VAL A 29 4.71 4.32 11.26
C VAL A 29 3.28 4.84 11.21
N VAL A 30 2.41 4.08 10.55
CA VAL A 30 0.99 4.39 10.43
C VAL A 30 0.17 3.37 11.20
N SER A 31 -0.64 3.83 12.15
CA SER A 31 -1.70 3.05 12.79
C SER A 31 -2.85 2.90 11.81
N LEU A 32 -3.08 1.70 11.30
CA LEU A 32 -4.04 1.44 10.26
C LEU A 32 -5.48 1.41 10.81
N ARG A 33 -6.38 2.10 10.14
CA ARG A 33 -7.81 2.16 10.47
C ARG A 33 -8.64 1.34 9.49
N ALA A 34 -8.16 1.20 8.25
CA ALA A 34 -8.77 0.37 7.22
C ALA A 34 -7.70 -0.10 6.23
N ALA A 35 -7.95 -1.25 5.63
CA ALA A 35 -7.16 -1.79 4.53
C ALA A 35 -8.10 -2.22 3.39
N GLY A 36 -7.67 -2.00 2.14
CA GLY A 36 -8.38 -2.43 0.94
C GLY A 36 -7.94 -3.81 0.49
N LEU A 37 -8.90 -4.64 0.07
CA LEU A 37 -8.64 -5.92 -0.58
C LEU A 37 -8.69 -5.74 -2.09
N ASN A 38 -7.64 -6.15 -2.77
CA ASN A 38 -7.55 -6.19 -4.22
C ASN A 38 -7.55 -7.64 -4.73
N HIS A 39 -7.85 -7.83 -5.99
CA HIS A 39 -7.86 -9.18 -6.60
C HIS A 39 -6.49 -9.90 -6.51
N ARG A 40 -5.40 -9.13 -6.39
CA ARG A 40 -4.06 -9.70 -6.19
C ARG A 40 -3.93 -10.48 -4.87
N GLU A 41 -4.59 -10.06 -3.79
CA GLU A 41 -4.57 -10.78 -2.51
C GLU A 41 -5.16 -12.19 -2.65
N LEU A 42 -6.19 -12.36 -3.51
CA LEU A 42 -6.72 -13.67 -3.83
C LEU A 42 -5.69 -14.55 -4.56
N TRP A 43 -4.96 -14.00 -5.54
CA TRP A 43 -3.93 -14.74 -6.27
C TRP A 43 -2.73 -15.07 -5.37
N ILE A 44 -2.34 -14.17 -4.47
CA ILE A 44 -1.31 -14.41 -3.46
C ILE A 44 -1.75 -15.56 -2.54
N ALA A 45 -2.97 -15.50 -2.01
CA ALA A 45 -3.51 -16.54 -1.13
C ALA A 45 -3.60 -17.93 -1.79
N LYS A 46 -3.72 -17.97 -3.13
CA LYS A 46 -3.72 -19.21 -3.94
C LYS A 46 -2.32 -19.67 -4.36
N GLY A 47 -1.25 -18.97 -3.97
CA GLY A 47 0.09 -19.28 -4.43
C GLY A 47 0.35 -19.01 -5.92
N GLN A 48 -0.48 -18.18 -6.57
CA GLN A 48 -0.47 -17.97 -8.03
C GLN A 48 -0.04 -16.55 -8.42
N TYR A 49 0.41 -15.75 -7.49
CA TYR A 49 0.90 -14.40 -7.78
C TYR A 49 2.38 -14.44 -8.19
N PRO A 50 2.78 -13.80 -9.32
CA PRO A 50 4.17 -13.82 -9.79
C PRO A 50 5.13 -13.16 -8.78
N GLY A 51 6.31 -13.76 -8.61
CA GLY A 51 7.37 -13.17 -7.77
C GLY A 51 7.06 -13.17 -6.27
N MET A 52 6.27 -14.13 -5.80
CA MET A 52 5.94 -14.23 -4.37
C MET A 52 7.19 -14.47 -3.52
N THR A 53 7.27 -13.73 -2.41
CA THR A 53 8.25 -13.94 -1.34
C THR A 53 7.48 -14.21 -0.05
N LEU A 54 7.63 -15.40 0.51
CA LEU A 54 6.93 -15.84 1.72
C LEU A 54 7.95 -16.16 2.84
N PRO A 55 7.59 -16.01 4.10
CA PRO A 55 6.27 -15.57 4.59
C PRO A 55 6.02 -14.06 4.39
N ALA A 56 4.74 -13.63 4.36
CA ALA A 56 4.38 -12.24 4.15
C ALA A 56 3.09 -11.81 4.86
N THR A 57 3.03 -10.54 5.26
CA THR A 57 1.77 -9.85 5.59
C THR A 57 1.13 -9.35 4.30
N LEU A 58 -0.17 -9.54 4.16
CA LEU A 58 -0.93 -9.19 2.95
C LEU A 58 -1.47 -7.75 3.00
N GLY A 59 -1.91 -7.27 1.82
CA GLY A 59 -2.60 -5.99 1.64
C GLY A 59 -1.72 -4.90 1.03
N ALA A 60 -2.17 -4.34 -0.09
CA ALA A 60 -1.49 -3.24 -0.77
C ALA A 60 -2.06 -1.87 -0.37
N ASP A 61 -3.35 -1.79 -0.07
CA ASP A 61 -4.07 -0.55 0.18
C ASP A 61 -4.36 -0.36 1.66
N GLY A 62 -4.16 0.87 2.15
CA GLY A 62 -4.43 1.21 3.54
C GLY A 62 -4.66 2.69 3.75
N ALA A 63 -5.37 2.99 4.84
CA ALA A 63 -5.56 4.33 5.37
C ALA A 63 -5.50 4.30 6.91
N GLY A 64 -4.92 5.32 7.50
CA GLY A 64 -4.71 5.35 8.94
C GLY A 64 -4.24 6.71 9.45
N VAL A 65 -3.66 6.69 10.63
CA VAL A 65 -3.11 7.87 11.29
C VAL A 65 -1.61 7.67 11.52
N VAL A 66 -0.80 8.65 11.19
CA VAL A 66 0.64 8.61 11.42
C VAL A 66 0.91 8.67 12.92
N GLU A 67 1.53 7.63 13.47
CA GLU A 67 1.90 7.57 14.90
C GLU A 67 3.27 8.20 15.17
N THR A 68 4.26 7.82 14.37
CA THR A 68 5.63 8.32 14.51
C THR A 68 6.27 8.53 13.13
N VAL A 69 7.24 9.44 13.09
CA VAL A 69 8.02 9.73 11.88
C VAL A 69 9.49 9.57 12.25
N GLY A 70 10.24 8.93 11.38
CA GLY A 70 11.69 8.77 11.55
C GLY A 70 12.44 10.11 11.56
N SER A 71 13.72 10.08 11.94
CA SER A 71 14.52 11.30 12.15
C SER A 71 14.64 12.22 10.94
N ASP A 72 14.60 11.64 9.74
CA ASP A 72 14.80 12.34 8.47
C ASP A 72 13.48 12.76 7.81
N GLY A 73 12.33 12.34 8.37
CA GLY A 73 11.00 12.64 7.85
C GLY A 73 10.43 13.95 8.38
N ASP A 74 9.40 14.47 7.71
CA ASP A 74 8.67 15.65 8.16
C ASP A 74 7.83 15.34 9.40
N GLN A 75 8.25 15.85 10.55
CA GLN A 75 7.56 15.65 11.83
C GLN A 75 6.13 16.21 11.85
N ALA A 76 5.76 17.11 10.93
CA ALA A 76 4.41 17.62 10.80
C ALA A 76 3.40 16.55 10.31
N LEU A 77 3.87 15.42 9.79
CA LEU A 77 3.03 14.27 9.44
C LEU A 77 2.45 13.58 10.69
N SER A 78 3.07 13.67 11.85
CA SER A 78 2.60 13.01 13.07
C SER A 78 1.17 13.45 13.41
N GLY A 79 0.29 12.48 13.65
CA GLY A 79 -1.13 12.68 13.91
C GLY A 79 -1.99 12.95 12.66
N GLN A 80 -1.41 13.04 11.46
CA GLN A 80 -2.17 13.25 10.24
C GLN A 80 -2.91 11.98 9.80
N GLU A 81 -4.13 12.17 9.28
CA GLU A 81 -4.89 11.13 8.60
C GLU A 81 -4.38 10.96 7.16
N VAL A 82 -3.97 9.75 6.81
CA VAL A 82 -3.30 9.48 5.54
C VAL A 82 -3.88 8.28 4.80
N VAL A 83 -3.67 8.27 3.49
CA VAL A 83 -3.75 7.09 2.62
C VAL A 83 -2.34 6.71 2.19
N LEU A 84 -2.10 5.43 1.97
CA LEU A 84 -0.79 4.92 1.61
C LEU A 84 -0.70 4.71 0.10
N TYR A 85 0.30 5.31 -0.54
CA TYR A 85 0.67 4.97 -1.91
C TYR A 85 1.34 3.59 -1.91
N PRO A 86 0.78 2.58 -2.62
CA PRO A 86 1.26 1.21 -2.51
C PRO A 86 2.56 0.93 -3.29
N GLY A 87 2.99 1.82 -4.17
CA GLY A 87 4.19 1.62 -5.00
C GLY A 87 5.46 2.01 -4.27
N LEU A 88 6.42 1.12 -4.23
CA LEU A 88 7.74 1.33 -3.64
C LEU A 88 8.79 1.38 -4.76
N GLY A 89 9.68 2.38 -4.75
CA GLY A 89 10.83 2.42 -5.64
C GLY A 89 10.50 2.52 -7.14
N TRP A 90 9.50 3.30 -7.53
CA TRP A 90 9.14 3.48 -8.96
C TRP A 90 10.34 3.95 -9.79
N GLY A 91 11.16 4.86 -9.27
CA GLY A 91 12.27 5.47 -9.97
C GLY A 91 11.89 6.76 -10.69
N ASP A 92 12.88 7.39 -11.33
CA ASP A 92 12.76 8.73 -11.92
C ASP A 92 12.03 8.76 -13.26
N ASP A 93 11.99 7.64 -13.98
CA ASP A 93 11.29 7.56 -15.26
C ASP A 93 9.82 7.24 -15.07
N LEU A 94 8.95 8.25 -15.27
CA LEU A 94 7.51 8.09 -15.10
C LEU A 94 6.85 7.17 -16.13
N ARG A 95 7.53 6.80 -17.21
CA ARG A 95 6.99 5.95 -18.28
C ARG A 95 6.91 4.49 -17.87
N PHE A 96 7.90 4.00 -17.09
CA PHE A 96 7.98 2.62 -16.61
C PHE A 96 8.68 2.54 -15.26
N PRO A 97 8.40 1.48 -14.46
CA PRO A 97 9.02 1.31 -13.16
C PRO A 97 10.49 0.93 -13.26
N SER A 98 11.25 1.27 -12.23
CA SER A 98 12.64 0.82 -12.07
C SER A 98 12.70 -0.70 -11.80
N ALA A 99 13.91 -1.27 -11.89
CA ALA A 99 14.13 -2.67 -11.51
C ALA A 99 13.88 -2.95 -10.02
N GLY A 100 13.92 -1.93 -9.17
CA GLY A 100 13.63 -2.01 -7.74
C GLY A 100 12.17 -1.79 -7.37
N PHE A 101 11.28 -1.61 -8.35
CA PHE A 101 9.87 -1.38 -8.08
C PHE A 101 9.21 -2.58 -7.40
N GLY A 102 8.49 -2.30 -6.32
CA GLY A 102 7.66 -3.27 -5.61
C GLY A 102 6.33 -2.66 -5.19
N LEU A 103 5.48 -3.51 -4.60
CA LEU A 103 4.21 -3.07 -4.01
C LEU A 103 4.16 -3.47 -2.54
N LEU A 104 3.45 -2.68 -1.75
CA LEU A 104 3.05 -3.09 -0.41
C LEU A 104 2.27 -4.41 -0.48
N GLY A 105 2.46 -5.26 0.53
CA GLY A 105 1.85 -6.58 0.62
C GLY A 105 2.52 -7.69 -0.20
N MET A 106 3.44 -7.37 -1.14
CA MET A 106 4.24 -8.33 -1.91
C MET A 106 5.09 -7.60 -2.95
N PRO A 107 6.41 -7.63 -2.90
CA PRO A 107 7.24 -8.29 -1.87
C PRO A 107 7.40 -7.49 -0.58
N GLY A 108 6.90 -6.25 -0.52
CA GLY A 108 6.98 -5.39 0.66
C GLY A 108 6.01 -5.79 1.78
N PRO A 109 6.09 -5.12 2.94
CA PRO A 109 5.17 -5.34 4.05
C PRO A 109 3.73 -4.99 3.64
N GLY A 110 2.75 -5.63 4.29
CA GLY A 110 1.34 -5.48 3.93
C GLY A 110 0.53 -4.65 4.92
N ASN A 111 -0.56 -4.08 4.41
CA ASN A 111 -1.43 -3.15 5.13
C ASN A 111 -2.60 -3.82 5.87
N ILE A 112 -2.82 -5.14 5.71
CA ILE A 112 -3.83 -5.82 6.53
C ILE A 112 -3.18 -6.21 7.85
N ALA A 113 -2.89 -5.19 8.65
CA ALA A 113 -2.20 -5.22 9.93
C ALA A 113 -2.69 -4.10 10.84
N GLU A 114 -2.29 -4.09 12.10
CA GLU A 114 -2.61 -2.99 13.03
C GLU A 114 -1.77 -1.74 12.74
N SER A 115 -0.53 -1.93 12.27
CA SER A 115 0.36 -0.83 11.87
C SER A 115 1.31 -1.26 10.75
N ILE A 116 1.92 -0.27 10.09
CA ILE A 116 2.94 -0.49 9.07
C ILE A 116 3.96 0.64 9.10
N ALA A 117 5.23 0.31 8.85
CA ALA A 117 6.27 1.29 8.55
C ALA A 117 6.45 1.39 7.02
N VAL A 118 6.39 2.60 6.50
CA VAL A 118 6.57 2.90 5.07
C VAL A 118 7.39 4.18 4.90
N PRO A 119 8.06 4.37 3.76
CA PRO A 119 8.70 5.66 3.46
C PRO A 119 7.69 6.80 3.63
N ALA A 120 8.08 7.89 4.29
CA ALA A 120 7.21 9.04 4.55
C ALA A 120 6.64 9.63 3.24
N ASP A 121 7.39 9.56 2.14
CA ASP A 121 6.98 10.00 0.81
C ASP A 121 5.84 9.15 0.20
N ASN A 122 5.53 8.00 0.78
CA ASN A 122 4.40 7.18 0.38
C ASN A 122 3.09 7.56 1.08
N LEU A 123 3.10 8.59 1.93
CA LEU A 123 1.95 9.04 2.68
C LEU A 123 1.32 10.28 2.03
N PHE A 124 0.02 10.20 1.78
CA PHE A 124 -0.76 11.30 1.22
C PHE A 124 -1.91 11.65 2.16
N PRO A 125 -2.27 12.93 2.32
CA PRO A 125 -3.41 13.32 3.14
C PRO A 125 -4.68 12.57 2.71
N LYS A 126 -5.37 11.98 3.68
CA LYS A 126 -6.67 11.35 3.42
C LYS A 126 -7.66 12.42 2.96
N PRO A 127 -8.42 12.21 1.86
CA PRO A 127 -9.48 13.14 1.46
C PRO A 127 -10.49 13.34 2.61
N THR A 128 -10.76 14.59 2.96
CA THR A 128 -11.57 14.95 4.14
C THR A 128 -13.02 14.49 4.06
N HIS A 129 -13.55 14.32 2.84
CA HIS A 129 -14.92 13.87 2.57
C HIS A 129 -15.09 12.34 2.58
N LEU A 130 -14.00 11.57 2.73
CA LEU A 130 -14.03 10.12 2.78
C LEU A 130 -13.75 9.63 4.20
N ASP A 131 -14.43 8.58 4.61
CA ASP A 131 -14.04 7.81 5.78
C ASP A 131 -12.80 6.93 5.49
N PHE A 132 -12.24 6.29 6.51
CA PHE A 132 -11.04 5.47 6.33
C PHE A 132 -11.26 4.26 5.42
N ALA A 133 -12.43 3.63 5.46
CA ALA A 133 -12.74 2.47 4.63
C ALA A 133 -12.84 2.86 3.15
N GLN A 134 -13.52 3.97 2.86
CA GLN A 134 -13.60 4.54 1.51
C GLN A 134 -12.22 4.97 1.00
N ALA A 135 -11.45 5.67 1.83
CA ALA A 135 -10.12 6.15 1.47
C ALA A 135 -9.14 5.00 1.21
N ALA A 136 -9.18 3.93 2.03
CA ALA A 136 -8.33 2.75 1.85
C ALA A 136 -8.64 1.97 0.56
N ALA A 137 -9.82 2.10 -0.03
CA ALA A 137 -10.18 1.39 -1.26
C ALA A 137 -9.66 2.06 -2.55
N LEU A 138 -9.10 3.27 -2.46
CA LEU A 138 -8.74 4.08 -3.62
C LEU A 138 -7.35 3.79 -4.21
N PRO A 139 -6.27 3.60 -3.42
CA PRO A 139 -4.91 3.81 -3.93
C PRO A 139 -4.55 2.92 -5.11
N LEU A 140 -4.57 1.61 -4.98
CA LEU A 140 -4.09 0.72 -6.04
C LEU A 140 -5.00 0.74 -7.27
N ALA A 141 -6.30 0.53 -7.09
CA ALA A 141 -7.26 0.46 -8.20
C ALA A 141 -7.46 1.82 -8.86
N GLY A 142 -7.64 2.88 -8.05
CA GLY A 142 -7.84 4.24 -8.55
C GLY A 142 -6.64 4.76 -9.33
N LEU A 143 -5.43 4.58 -8.79
CA LEU A 143 -4.21 5.01 -9.47
C LEU A 143 -3.94 4.20 -10.75
N THR A 144 -4.22 2.90 -10.74
CA THR A 144 -4.11 2.05 -11.93
C THR A 144 -5.04 2.53 -13.04
N ALA A 145 -6.31 2.78 -12.71
CA ALA A 145 -7.29 3.31 -13.66
C ALA A 145 -6.88 4.70 -14.15
N TRP A 146 -6.56 5.62 -13.24
CA TRP A 146 -6.11 6.97 -13.59
C TRP A 146 -4.92 6.96 -14.55
N ARG A 147 -3.87 6.22 -14.20
CA ARG A 147 -2.67 6.12 -15.03
C ARG A 147 -2.98 5.49 -16.40
N GLY A 148 -3.80 4.44 -16.42
CA GLY A 148 -4.23 3.79 -17.65
C GLY A 148 -4.93 4.77 -18.60
N LEU A 149 -5.89 5.51 -18.09
CA LEU A 149 -6.72 6.43 -18.88
C LEU A 149 -5.95 7.70 -19.28
N THR A 150 -5.30 8.37 -18.34
CA THR A 150 -4.69 9.67 -18.61
C THR A 150 -3.30 9.55 -19.21
N THR A 151 -2.41 8.75 -18.57
CA THR A 151 -1.00 8.69 -18.98
C THR A 151 -0.77 7.77 -20.17
N LYS A 152 -1.45 6.62 -20.23
CA LYS A 152 -1.22 5.60 -21.26
C LYS A 152 -2.17 5.74 -22.44
N ALA A 153 -3.46 5.93 -22.22
CA ALA A 153 -4.45 6.10 -23.28
C ALA A 153 -4.53 7.57 -23.77
N GLY A 154 -4.09 8.54 -22.95
CA GLY A 154 -4.16 9.96 -23.30
C GLY A 154 -5.60 10.47 -23.42
N LEU A 155 -6.53 9.91 -22.64
CA LEU A 155 -7.95 10.26 -22.65
C LEU A 155 -8.12 11.77 -22.42
N ARG A 156 -8.94 12.40 -23.25
CA ARG A 156 -9.21 13.84 -23.24
C ARG A 156 -10.65 14.13 -22.88
N GLU A 157 -10.92 15.36 -22.46
CA GLU A 157 -12.27 15.83 -22.21
C GLU A 157 -13.17 15.69 -23.45
N GLY A 158 -14.38 15.14 -23.26
CA GLY A 158 -15.34 14.90 -24.34
C GLY A 158 -15.21 13.56 -25.04
N GLU A 159 -14.16 12.79 -24.79
CA GLU A 159 -14.02 11.44 -25.35
C GLU A 159 -14.84 10.42 -24.56
N ALA A 160 -15.37 9.42 -25.27
CA ALA A 160 -16.10 8.30 -24.66
C ALA A 160 -15.14 7.11 -24.43
N LEU A 161 -15.26 6.51 -23.27
CA LEU A 161 -14.54 5.29 -22.90
C LEU A 161 -15.52 4.12 -22.89
N LEU A 162 -15.16 3.03 -23.60
CA LEU A 162 -15.90 1.77 -23.63
C LEU A 162 -15.10 0.65 -22.96
#